data_63c46137a74acad07b548f632f6789c2
#
_entry.id   63c46137a74acad07b548f632f6789c2
#
_cell.length_a   1.000
_cell.length_b   1.000
_cell.length_c   1.000
_cell.angle_alpha   90.00
_cell.angle_beta   90.00
_cell.angle_gamma   90.00
#
_symmetry.space_group_name_H-M   'P 1'
#
loop_
_entity.id
_entity.type
_entity.pdbx_description
1 polymer ?
#
loop_
_entity_poly.entity_id
_entity_poly.type
_entity_poly.pdbx_seq_one_letter_code
_entity_poly.pdbx_strand_id
1 'polypeptide(L)'
;MSCYSGLAPWYDKLTGDVPYGSFADFYEREFRADGGEFSMLLDLCCGTGTLTWELARRGYEMIAVDQSPDMLMEAQSKAMPGVTPPLFICQEAGELDLYGTVDAAVCSLDGMNYIPAEELPELFHRLHLFIRPEGLLIFDIRAPEFLRALDGDIFIDEKEDVLCLWRADFDEELSAIIYGMDIFSLERRGLWSRESEEHIEYAHTPEKLRALLEAAGFGSVAVRHDCPQGDAGRIFITAKRK
;
A
#
# COMPACT_ATOMS: atom_id res chain seq x y z
N MET A 1 -6.74 9.87 -16.57
CA MET A 1 -7.44 10.22 -15.33
C MET A 1 -6.56 9.67 -14.21
N SER A 2 -6.41 10.39 -13.12
CA SER A 2 -5.66 9.90 -11.96
C SER A 2 -6.39 8.66 -11.42
N CYS A 3 -5.67 7.58 -11.16
CA CYS A 3 -6.16 6.43 -10.43
C CYS A 3 -6.63 6.91 -9.05
N TYR A 4 -7.74 6.38 -8.52
CA TYR A 4 -8.32 6.74 -7.22
C TYR A 4 -9.05 8.08 -7.09
N SER A 5 -9.33 8.85 -8.16
CA SER A 5 -10.01 10.14 -8.01
C SER A 5 -11.47 10.01 -7.55
N GLY A 6 -12.21 9.05 -8.12
CA GLY A 6 -13.59 8.77 -7.72
C GLY A 6 -13.70 7.89 -6.48
N LEU A 7 -12.71 7.01 -6.24
CA LEU A 7 -12.72 6.09 -5.11
C LEU A 7 -12.28 6.75 -3.80
N ALA A 8 -11.34 7.70 -3.83
CA ALA A 8 -10.72 8.27 -2.63
C ALA A 8 -11.73 8.72 -1.54
N PRO A 9 -12.82 9.46 -1.86
CA PRO A 9 -13.80 9.87 -0.85
C PRO A 9 -14.55 8.72 -0.17
N TRP A 10 -14.55 7.55 -0.80
CA TRP A 10 -15.29 6.37 -0.35
C TRP A 10 -14.41 5.25 0.17
N TYR A 11 -13.09 5.36 -0.05
CA TYR A 11 -12.12 4.29 0.22
C TYR A 11 -12.23 3.78 1.66
N ASP A 12 -12.14 4.65 2.66
CA ASP A 12 -12.21 4.24 4.06
C ASP A 12 -13.55 3.61 4.45
N LYS A 13 -14.62 4.03 3.80
CA LYS A 13 -15.96 3.49 4.06
C LYS A 13 -16.12 2.09 3.47
N LEU A 14 -15.54 1.85 2.30
CA LEU A 14 -15.56 0.57 1.62
C LEU A 14 -14.58 -0.43 2.26
N THR A 15 -13.43 0.06 2.77
CA THR A 15 -12.39 -0.74 3.42
C THR A 15 -12.43 -0.72 4.95
N GLY A 16 -13.59 -0.40 5.53
CA GLY A 16 -13.74 -0.23 7.00
C GLY A 16 -13.52 -1.50 7.84
N ASP A 17 -13.42 -2.66 7.21
CA ASP A 17 -13.12 -3.96 7.82
C ASP A 17 -11.61 -4.29 7.84
N VAL A 18 -10.77 -3.48 7.19
CA VAL A 18 -9.31 -3.67 7.22
C VAL A 18 -8.78 -3.45 8.64
N PRO A 19 -8.11 -4.45 9.24
CA PRO A 19 -7.62 -4.35 10.62
C PRO A 19 -6.28 -3.61 10.68
N TYR A 20 -6.26 -2.31 10.40
CA TYR A 20 -5.04 -1.49 10.39
C TYR A 20 -4.23 -1.59 11.68
N GLY A 21 -4.91 -1.74 12.84
CA GLY A 21 -4.25 -2.00 14.12
C GLY A 21 -3.40 -3.27 14.11
N SER A 22 -3.88 -4.34 13.48
CA SER A 22 -3.15 -5.61 13.37
C SER A 22 -1.95 -5.51 12.42
N PHE A 23 -2.04 -4.67 11.36
CA PHE A 23 -0.88 -4.35 10.51
C PHE A 23 0.19 -3.61 11.30
N ALA A 24 -0.19 -2.59 12.06
CA ALA A 24 0.73 -1.86 12.91
C ALA A 24 1.38 -2.78 13.99
N ASP A 25 0.61 -3.70 14.61
CA ASP A 25 1.13 -4.70 15.54
C ASP A 25 2.15 -5.63 14.87
N PHE A 26 1.89 -6.00 13.60
CA PHE A 26 2.81 -6.82 12.82
C PHE A 26 4.14 -6.07 12.61
N TYR A 27 4.12 -4.80 12.17
CA TYR A 27 5.34 -4.02 11.98
C TYR A 27 6.12 -3.83 13.27
N GLU A 28 5.45 -3.47 14.36
CA GLU A 28 6.11 -3.37 15.67
C GLU A 28 6.73 -4.69 16.14
N ARG A 29 6.11 -5.82 15.82
CA ARG A 29 6.68 -7.14 16.10
C ARG A 29 7.98 -7.36 15.30
N GLU A 30 8.00 -7.02 14.02
CA GLU A 30 9.20 -7.13 13.18
C GLU A 30 10.32 -6.17 13.65
N PHE A 31 9.98 -4.92 14.02
CA PHE A 31 10.92 -3.97 14.61
C PHE A 31 11.52 -4.49 15.92
N ARG A 32 10.70 -5.05 16.81
CA ARG A 32 11.19 -5.67 18.05
C ARG A 32 12.06 -6.90 17.80
N ALA A 33 11.72 -7.70 16.81
CA ALA A 33 12.50 -8.89 16.45
C ALA A 33 13.88 -8.55 15.87
N ASP A 34 13.98 -7.44 15.12
CA ASP A 34 15.24 -6.91 14.63
C ASP A 34 16.13 -6.35 15.76
N GLY A 35 15.52 -5.80 16.81
CA GLY A 35 16.20 -5.22 17.98
C GLY A 35 16.80 -3.84 17.76
N GLY A 36 16.55 -3.21 16.60
CA GLY A 36 16.91 -1.83 16.31
C GLY A 36 15.97 -0.80 16.97
N GLU A 37 16.41 0.46 16.97
CA GLU A 37 15.55 1.58 17.33
C GLU A 37 14.87 2.11 16.07
N PHE A 38 13.55 2.20 16.08
CA PHE A 38 12.74 2.69 14.98
C PHE A 38 11.89 3.85 15.50
N SER A 39 12.06 5.02 14.94
CA SER A 39 11.33 6.23 15.33
C SER A 39 10.74 6.97 14.13
N MET A 40 11.46 7.00 13.01
CA MET A 40 11.00 7.65 11.77
C MET A 40 10.71 6.60 10.70
N LEU A 41 9.48 6.57 10.21
CA LEU A 41 9.01 5.58 9.24
C LEU A 41 8.54 6.25 7.95
N LEU A 42 8.78 5.58 6.83
CA LEU A 42 8.15 5.87 5.55
C LEU A 42 6.96 4.91 5.34
N ASP A 43 5.80 5.46 5.03
CA ASP A 43 4.64 4.72 4.52
C ASP A 43 4.52 5.01 3.03
N LEU A 44 4.92 4.06 2.20
CA LEU A 44 4.92 4.15 0.74
C LEU A 44 3.59 3.63 0.19
N CYS A 45 3.01 4.33 -0.79
CA CYS A 45 1.66 4.07 -1.30
C CYS A 45 0.62 4.14 -0.16
N CYS A 46 0.68 5.21 0.62
CA CYS A 46 -0.06 5.33 1.88
C CYS A 46 -1.59 5.49 1.70
N GLY A 47 -2.07 5.76 0.48
CA GLY A 47 -3.48 5.98 0.19
C GLY A 47 -4.09 7.07 1.08
N THR A 48 -5.23 6.76 1.68
CA THR A 48 -5.93 7.65 2.62
C THR A 48 -5.25 7.77 3.99
N GLY A 49 -4.05 7.20 4.16
CA GLY A 49 -3.22 7.37 5.35
C GLY A 49 -3.76 6.75 6.65
N THR A 50 -4.72 5.85 6.59
CA THR A 50 -5.31 5.25 7.81
C THR A 50 -4.25 4.49 8.62
N LEU A 51 -3.38 3.72 7.97
CA LEU A 51 -2.24 3.07 8.63
C LEU A 51 -1.18 4.08 9.09
N THR A 52 -0.90 5.09 8.26
CA THR A 52 0.02 6.18 8.61
C THR A 52 -0.38 6.84 9.94
N TRP A 53 -1.66 7.20 10.10
CA TRP A 53 -2.18 7.80 11.33
C TRP A 53 -2.18 6.83 12.50
N GLU A 54 -2.43 5.55 12.27
CA GLU A 54 -2.33 4.53 13.31
C GLU A 54 -0.90 4.42 13.85
N LEU A 55 0.12 4.43 12.98
CA LEU A 55 1.53 4.41 13.38
C LEU A 55 1.93 5.73 14.06
N ALA A 56 1.49 6.88 13.55
CA ALA A 56 1.73 8.19 14.18
C ALA A 56 1.13 8.23 15.60
N ARG A 57 -0.07 7.70 15.82
CA ARG A 57 -0.71 7.60 17.13
C ARG A 57 0.07 6.71 18.10
N ARG A 58 0.84 5.75 17.60
CA ARG A 58 1.75 4.90 18.40
C ARG A 58 3.08 5.58 18.72
N GLY A 59 3.32 6.79 18.21
CA GLY A 59 4.47 7.62 18.54
C GLY A 59 5.57 7.63 17.50
N TYR A 60 5.35 7.06 16.32
CA TYR A 60 6.29 7.16 15.21
C TYR A 60 6.20 8.51 14.51
N GLU A 61 7.33 9.04 14.06
CA GLU A 61 7.40 10.14 13.11
C GLU A 61 7.20 9.57 11.69
N MET A 62 6.18 10.07 10.98
CA MET A 62 5.75 9.49 9.72
C MET A 62 6.04 10.40 8.53
N ILE A 63 6.68 9.85 7.51
CA ILE A 63 6.66 10.37 6.14
C ILE A 63 5.75 9.42 5.35
N ALA A 64 4.79 9.98 4.61
CA ALA A 64 3.81 9.20 3.87
C ALA A 64 3.76 9.68 2.42
N VAL A 65 3.93 8.77 1.49
CA VAL A 65 4.03 9.05 0.05
C VAL A 65 2.93 8.34 -0.69
N ASP A 66 2.22 9.08 -1.52
CA ASP A 66 1.26 8.52 -2.48
C ASP A 66 1.25 9.38 -3.75
N GLN A 67 0.98 8.77 -4.91
CA GLN A 67 0.88 9.50 -6.17
C GLN A 67 -0.46 10.21 -6.35
N SER A 68 -1.51 9.79 -5.64
CA SER A 68 -2.85 10.35 -5.74
C SER A 68 -3.04 11.55 -4.82
N PRO A 69 -3.21 12.78 -5.37
CA PRO A 69 -3.52 13.94 -4.55
C PRO A 69 -4.87 13.81 -3.84
N ASP A 70 -5.84 13.09 -4.42
CA ASP A 70 -7.16 12.89 -3.83
C ASP A 70 -7.08 11.99 -2.60
N MET A 71 -6.28 10.91 -2.66
CA MET A 71 -5.98 10.07 -1.50
C MET A 71 -5.29 10.87 -0.39
N LEU A 72 -4.32 11.71 -0.74
CA LEU A 72 -3.61 12.53 0.25
C LEU A 72 -4.48 13.62 0.86
N MET A 73 -5.47 14.15 0.16
CA MET A 73 -6.47 15.07 0.74
C MET A 73 -7.27 14.37 1.83
N GLU A 74 -7.74 13.14 1.58
CA GLU A 74 -8.41 12.33 2.59
C GLU A 74 -7.49 12.02 3.78
N ALA A 75 -6.22 11.67 3.52
CA ALA A 75 -5.24 11.40 4.55
C ALA A 75 -5.01 12.63 5.46
N GLN A 76 -4.86 13.82 4.90
CA GLN A 76 -4.67 15.06 5.65
C GLN A 76 -5.91 15.46 6.47
N SER A 77 -7.11 15.12 5.99
CA SER A 77 -8.36 15.42 6.70
C SER A 77 -8.50 14.70 8.05
N LYS A 78 -7.74 13.60 8.27
CA LYS A 78 -7.78 12.75 9.47
C LYS A 78 -6.95 13.29 10.65
N ALA A 79 -6.48 14.54 10.61
CA ALA A 79 -5.64 15.11 11.66
C ALA A 79 -6.21 14.90 13.08
N MET A 80 -5.40 14.34 13.98
CA MET A 80 -5.81 13.96 15.32
C MET A 80 -5.18 14.91 16.37
N PRO A 81 -5.97 15.46 17.31
CA PRO A 81 -5.41 16.26 18.39
C PRO A 81 -4.40 15.48 19.23
N GLY A 82 -3.22 16.07 19.46
CA GLY A 82 -2.17 15.47 20.30
C GLY A 82 -1.31 14.42 19.60
N VAL A 83 -1.54 14.16 18.33
CA VAL A 83 -0.67 13.30 17.50
C VAL A 83 0.20 14.20 16.60
N THR A 84 1.49 13.90 16.49
CA THR A 84 2.38 14.59 15.55
C THR A 84 1.90 14.32 14.13
N PRO A 85 1.55 15.36 13.34
CA PRO A 85 1.04 15.14 12.00
C PRO A 85 2.11 14.48 11.10
N PRO A 86 1.74 13.45 10.33
CA PRO A 86 2.59 12.91 9.28
C PRO A 86 2.94 13.96 8.22
N LEU A 87 4.12 13.82 7.62
CA LEU A 87 4.49 14.57 6.41
C LEU A 87 3.98 13.81 5.18
N PHE A 88 2.92 14.34 4.55
CA PHE A 88 2.37 13.78 3.32
C PHE A 88 3.03 14.39 2.09
N ILE A 89 3.51 13.55 1.17
CA ILE A 89 4.21 13.96 -0.06
C ILE A 89 3.50 13.31 -1.25
N CYS A 90 3.07 14.13 -2.21
CA CYS A 90 2.50 13.64 -3.46
C CYS A 90 3.64 13.34 -4.44
N GLN A 91 3.92 12.05 -4.66
CA GLN A 91 5.05 11.60 -5.46
C GLN A 91 4.82 10.17 -5.95
N GLU A 92 5.26 9.85 -7.17
CA GLU A 92 5.31 8.48 -7.67
C GLU A 92 6.37 7.67 -6.90
N ALA A 93 6.07 6.40 -6.62
CA ALA A 93 6.96 5.53 -5.85
C ALA A 93 8.33 5.37 -6.52
N GLY A 94 8.37 5.24 -7.85
CA GLY A 94 9.60 5.14 -8.64
C GLY A 94 10.45 6.42 -8.66
N GLU A 95 9.86 7.57 -8.27
CA GLU A 95 10.54 8.87 -8.19
C GLU A 95 10.83 9.29 -6.74
N LEU A 96 10.70 8.37 -5.78
CA LEU A 96 10.90 8.65 -4.36
C LEU A 96 12.17 9.47 -4.12
N ASP A 97 12.01 10.64 -3.50
CA ASP A 97 13.12 11.53 -3.13
C ASP A 97 12.83 12.17 -1.76
N LEU A 98 13.70 11.89 -0.78
CA LEU A 98 13.56 12.37 0.59
C LEU A 98 14.79 13.20 0.97
N TYR A 99 14.62 14.16 1.88
CA TYR A 99 15.71 14.98 2.40
C TYR A 99 16.68 14.26 3.33
N GLY A 100 16.37 13.04 3.76
CA GLY A 100 17.17 12.26 4.69
C GLY A 100 16.78 10.79 4.67
N THR A 101 17.25 10.04 5.65
CA THR A 101 16.95 8.61 5.77
C THR A 101 15.90 8.36 6.84
N VAL A 102 15.13 7.31 6.64
CA VAL A 102 14.17 6.75 7.60
C VAL A 102 14.73 5.49 8.25
N ASP A 103 14.19 5.11 9.41
CA ASP A 103 14.60 3.88 10.10
C ASP A 103 14.03 2.63 9.42
N ALA A 104 12.80 2.73 8.95
CA ALA A 104 12.16 1.69 8.14
C ALA A 104 11.18 2.28 7.13
N ALA A 105 10.92 1.52 6.06
CA ALA A 105 9.84 1.78 5.12
C ALA A 105 8.83 0.62 5.16
N VAL A 106 7.55 0.97 5.12
CA VAL A 106 6.44 0.03 4.96
C VAL A 106 5.67 0.35 3.68
N CYS A 107 5.13 -0.66 3.02
CA CYS A 107 4.18 -0.50 1.91
C CYS A 107 3.11 -1.58 2.08
N SER A 108 1.89 -1.17 2.36
CA SER A 108 0.83 -2.05 2.85
C SER A 108 -0.32 -2.15 1.88
N LEU A 109 -1.13 -3.20 2.07
CA LEU A 109 -2.36 -3.40 1.31
C LEU A 109 -2.10 -3.42 -0.21
N ASP A 110 -1.18 -4.31 -0.60
CA ASP A 110 -0.84 -4.58 -2.02
C ASP A 110 -0.33 -3.35 -2.81
N GLY A 111 0.03 -2.24 -2.15
CA GLY A 111 0.58 -1.07 -2.83
C GLY A 111 1.76 -1.41 -3.75
N MET A 112 2.55 -2.43 -3.41
CA MET A 112 3.65 -2.90 -4.26
C MET A 112 3.17 -3.56 -5.56
N ASN A 113 1.95 -4.13 -5.60
CA ASN A 113 1.39 -4.73 -6.81
C ASN A 113 0.98 -3.67 -7.86
N TYR A 114 0.80 -2.40 -7.47
CA TYR A 114 0.51 -1.31 -8.40
C TYR A 114 1.73 -0.84 -9.21
N ILE A 115 2.93 -1.30 -8.86
CA ILE A 115 4.18 -0.84 -9.47
C ILE A 115 4.57 -1.79 -10.60
N PRO A 116 4.73 -1.32 -11.85
CA PRO A 116 5.18 -2.15 -12.96
C PRO A 116 6.52 -2.84 -12.68
N ALA A 117 6.68 -4.05 -13.21
CA ALA A 117 7.86 -4.87 -12.95
C ALA A 117 9.18 -4.22 -13.39
N GLU A 118 9.13 -3.37 -14.42
CA GLU A 118 10.26 -2.61 -14.94
C GLU A 118 10.68 -1.44 -14.05
N GLU A 119 9.79 -0.95 -13.20
CA GLU A 119 10.06 0.16 -12.28
C GLU A 119 10.62 -0.31 -10.92
N LEU A 120 10.38 -1.58 -10.55
CA LEU A 120 10.82 -2.12 -9.26
C LEU A 120 12.35 -2.00 -9.01
N PRO A 121 13.25 -2.20 -10.00
CA PRO A 121 14.68 -2.03 -9.76
C PRO A 121 15.07 -0.64 -9.28
N GLU A 122 14.52 0.41 -9.90
CA GLU A 122 14.78 1.80 -9.52
C GLU A 122 14.13 2.10 -8.16
N LEU A 123 12.89 1.67 -7.92
CA LEU A 123 12.24 1.82 -6.62
C LEU A 123 13.06 1.20 -5.49
N PHE A 124 13.52 -0.05 -5.64
CA PHE A 124 14.33 -0.69 -4.60
C PHE A 124 15.70 -0.04 -4.42
N HIS A 125 16.28 0.51 -5.50
CA HIS A 125 17.49 1.33 -5.37
C HIS A 125 17.24 2.59 -4.55
N ARG A 126 16.13 3.31 -4.78
CA ARG A 126 15.76 4.50 -4.01
C ARG A 126 15.43 4.16 -2.57
N LEU A 127 14.68 3.12 -2.32
CA LEU A 127 14.41 2.65 -0.96
C LEU A 127 15.70 2.29 -0.22
N HIS A 128 16.65 1.64 -0.91
CA HIS A 128 17.96 1.38 -0.33
C HIS A 128 18.71 2.69 -0.02
N LEU A 129 18.55 3.74 -0.81
CA LEU A 129 19.19 5.03 -0.56
C LEU A 129 18.59 5.72 0.68
N PHE A 130 17.27 5.70 0.81
CA PHE A 130 16.54 6.46 1.84
C PHE A 130 16.23 5.68 3.13
N ILE A 131 16.36 4.38 3.18
CA ILE A 131 16.37 3.63 4.44
C ILE A 131 17.78 3.67 5.00
N ARG A 132 17.96 3.98 6.30
CA ARG A 132 19.31 4.01 6.92
C ARG A 132 20.00 2.63 6.89
N PRO A 133 21.34 2.53 6.99
CA PRO A 133 22.02 1.24 7.20
C PRO A 133 21.41 0.47 8.38
N GLU A 134 21.25 -0.84 8.24
CA GLU A 134 20.58 -1.72 9.19
C GLU A 134 19.07 -1.44 9.37
N GLY A 135 18.47 -0.54 8.58
CA GLY A 135 17.03 -0.29 8.57
C GLY A 135 16.26 -1.35 7.80
N LEU A 136 14.94 -1.36 7.96
CA LEU A 136 14.05 -2.39 7.42
C LEU A 136 13.18 -1.85 6.29
N LEU A 137 12.94 -2.69 5.30
CA LEU A 137 11.85 -2.57 4.34
C LEU A 137 10.87 -3.72 4.58
N ILE A 138 9.59 -3.40 4.77
CA ILE A 138 8.53 -4.38 4.99
C ILE A 138 7.35 -4.04 4.10
N PHE A 139 6.93 -4.96 3.25
CA PHE A 139 5.78 -4.75 2.39
C PHE A 139 5.01 -6.05 2.19
N ASP A 140 3.80 -5.93 1.71
CA ASP A 140 3.00 -7.08 1.30
C ASP A 140 2.62 -7.00 -0.17
N ILE A 141 2.30 -8.17 -0.70
CA ILE A 141 1.77 -8.36 -2.05
C ILE A 141 0.60 -9.34 -2.01
N ARG A 142 -0.28 -9.24 -2.99
CA ARG A 142 -1.16 -10.33 -3.37
C ARG A 142 -0.37 -11.40 -4.10
N ALA A 143 -0.55 -12.64 -3.68
CA ALA A 143 0.09 -13.78 -4.34
C ALA A 143 -0.34 -13.87 -5.82
N PRO A 144 0.58 -14.18 -6.76
CA PRO A 144 0.22 -14.30 -8.17
C PRO A 144 -0.92 -15.28 -8.46
N GLU A 145 -0.96 -16.39 -7.72
CA GLU A 145 -2.00 -17.41 -7.85
C GLU A 145 -3.36 -16.89 -7.37
N PHE A 146 -3.35 -16.03 -6.34
CA PHE A 146 -4.55 -15.39 -5.83
C PHE A 146 -5.12 -14.42 -6.87
N LEU A 147 -4.29 -13.50 -7.41
CA LEU A 147 -4.72 -12.56 -8.45
C LEU A 147 -5.27 -13.29 -9.68
N ARG A 148 -4.59 -14.35 -10.13
CA ARG A 148 -5.05 -15.15 -11.28
C ARG A 148 -6.37 -15.87 -11.02
N ALA A 149 -6.62 -16.30 -9.78
CA ALA A 149 -7.86 -16.97 -9.41
C ALA A 149 -9.08 -16.06 -9.40
N LEU A 150 -8.89 -14.74 -9.40
CA LEU A 150 -9.97 -13.74 -9.48
C LEU A 150 -10.45 -13.48 -10.91
N ASP A 151 -9.82 -14.09 -11.93
CA ASP A 151 -10.16 -13.87 -13.33
C ASP A 151 -11.64 -14.18 -13.63
N GLY A 152 -12.34 -13.19 -14.16
CA GLY A 152 -13.78 -13.25 -14.46
C GLY A 152 -14.69 -13.01 -13.27
N ASP A 153 -14.17 -12.76 -12.08
CA ASP A 153 -14.98 -12.49 -10.89
C ASP A 153 -15.58 -11.07 -10.92
N ILE A 154 -16.72 -10.94 -10.25
CA ILE A 154 -17.41 -9.67 -10.04
C ILE A 154 -17.68 -9.51 -8.55
N PHE A 155 -17.25 -8.39 -8.00
CA PHE A 155 -17.47 -8.04 -6.60
C PHE A 155 -18.40 -6.84 -6.50
N ILE A 156 -19.19 -6.79 -5.44
CA ILE A 156 -20.08 -5.66 -5.15
C ILE A 156 -19.87 -5.28 -3.68
N ASP A 157 -19.43 -4.05 -3.49
CA ASP A 157 -19.34 -3.42 -2.17
C ASP A 157 -20.42 -2.36 -2.07
N GLU A 158 -21.40 -2.57 -1.17
CA GLU A 158 -22.53 -1.69 -0.99
C GLU A 158 -22.57 -1.12 0.42
N LYS A 159 -22.74 0.20 0.50
CA LYS A 159 -23.03 0.96 1.70
C LYS A 159 -24.25 1.86 1.42
N GLU A 160 -24.74 2.56 2.44
CA GLU A 160 -25.96 3.38 2.34
C GLU A 160 -25.94 4.41 1.19
N ASP A 161 -24.77 5.00 0.90
CA ASP A 161 -24.58 6.13 -0.03
C ASP A 161 -23.54 5.88 -1.13
N VAL A 162 -22.98 4.67 -1.19
CA VAL A 162 -22.04 4.25 -2.23
C VAL A 162 -22.21 2.77 -2.57
N LEU A 163 -22.16 2.47 -3.86
CA LEU A 163 -22.06 1.11 -4.38
C LEU A 163 -20.90 1.06 -5.36
N CYS A 164 -19.97 0.15 -5.12
CA CYS A 164 -18.85 -0.10 -6.01
C CYS A 164 -18.99 -1.50 -6.63
N LEU A 165 -18.95 -1.56 -7.96
CA LEU A 165 -18.96 -2.80 -8.71
C LEU A 165 -17.59 -2.98 -9.36
N TRP A 166 -16.93 -4.08 -9.03
CA TRP A 166 -15.60 -4.43 -9.54
C TRP A 166 -15.71 -5.60 -10.51
N ARG A 167 -15.04 -5.51 -11.63
CA ARG A 167 -14.84 -6.62 -12.58
C ARG A 167 -13.36 -6.89 -12.62
N ALA A 168 -12.97 -8.12 -12.42
CA ALA A 168 -11.59 -8.58 -12.40
C ALA A 168 -11.30 -9.39 -13.67
N ASP A 169 -10.35 -8.94 -14.47
CA ASP A 169 -9.90 -9.61 -15.70
C ASP A 169 -8.37 -9.80 -15.61
N PHE A 170 -7.89 -11.05 -15.68
CA PHE A 170 -6.46 -11.32 -15.61
C PHE A 170 -5.83 -11.32 -17.01
N ASP A 171 -4.83 -10.45 -17.21
CA ASP A 171 -4.04 -10.38 -18.44
C ASP A 171 -2.75 -11.19 -18.30
N GLU A 172 -2.65 -12.32 -19.02
CA GLU A 172 -1.48 -13.20 -18.98
C GLU A 172 -0.23 -12.57 -19.64
N GLU A 173 -0.37 -11.64 -20.60
CA GLU A 173 0.76 -10.99 -21.26
C GLU A 173 1.39 -9.96 -20.32
N LEU A 174 0.57 -9.20 -19.61
CA LEU A 174 1.02 -8.25 -18.59
C LEU A 174 1.37 -8.95 -17.28
N SER A 175 0.91 -10.19 -17.06
CA SER A 175 0.94 -10.84 -15.76
C SER A 175 0.34 -9.95 -14.67
N ALA A 176 -0.85 -9.44 -14.92
CA ALA A 176 -1.54 -8.48 -14.05
C ALA A 176 -3.05 -8.74 -14.04
N ILE A 177 -3.69 -8.39 -12.96
CA ILE A 177 -5.14 -8.29 -12.91
C ILE A 177 -5.56 -6.85 -13.17
N ILE A 178 -6.60 -6.68 -13.98
CA ILE A 178 -7.20 -5.40 -14.32
C ILE A 178 -8.57 -5.35 -13.67
N TYR A 179 -8.75 -4.43 -12.74
CA TYR A 179 -10.04 -4.17 -12.11
C TYR A 179 -10.72 -2.99 -12.80
N GLY A 180 -11.80 -3.28 -13.53
CA GLY A 180 -12.73 -2.25 -14.00
C GLY A 180 -13.73 -1.93 -12.90
N MET A 181 -13.74 -0.70 -12.40
CA MET A 181 -14.59 -0.28 -11.29
C MET A 181 -15.65 0.70 -11.75
N ASP A 182 -16.89 0.46 -11.33
CA ASP A 182 -17.98 1.41 -11.43
C ASP A 182 -18.41 1.83 -10.03
N ILE A 183 -18.21 3.10 -9.71
CA ILE A 183 -18.53 3.70 -8.41
C ILE A 183 -19.81 4.51 -8.57
N PHE A 184 -20.84 4.10 -7.87
CA PHE A 184 -22.10 4.83 -7.80
C PHE A 184 -22.18 5.51 -6.44
N SER A 185 -22.32 6.84 -6.43
CA SER A 185 -22.44 7.63 -5.21
C SER A 185 -23.76 8.37 -5.13
N LEU A 186 -24.35 8.39 -3.92
CA LEU A 186 -25.63 9.04 -3.67
C LEU A 186 -25.43 10.55 -3.59
N GLU A 187 -26.01 11.24 -4.57
CA GLU A 187 -25.97 12.69 -4.66
C GLU A 187 -27.16 13.35 -3.93
N ARG A 188 -27.07 14.67 -3.82
CA ARG A 188 -28.19 15.45 -3.28
C ARG A 188 -29.49 15.17 -4.04
N ARG A 189 -30.60 15.09 -3.34
CA ARG A 189 -31.95 14.80 -3.87
C ARG A 189 -32.19 13.35 -4.27
N GLY A 190 -31.39 12.39 -3.80
CA GLY A 190 -31.60 10.98 -4.07
C GLY A 190 -31.25 10.54 -5.49
N LEU A 191 -30.43 11.32 -6.20
CA LEU A 191 -29.85 10.93 -7.48
C LEU A 191 -28.52 10.20 -7.24
N TRP A 192 -28.20 9.28 -8.14
CA TRP A 192 -26.92 8.58 -8.12
C TRP A 192 -26.05 9.08 -9.29
N SER A 193 -24.81 9.46 -9.00
CA SER A 193 -23.78 9.65 -10.02
C SER A 193 -23.03 8.34 -10.23
N ARG A 194 -22.41 8.20 -11.40
CA ARG A 194 -21.52 7.09 -11.71
C ARG A 194 -20.18 7.64 -12.19
N GLU A 195 -19.13 7.13 -11.58
CA GLU A 195 -17.75 7.30 -12.05
C GLU A 195 -17.17 5.94 -12.35
N SER A 196 -16.18 5.87 -13.26
CA SER A 196 -15.53 4.62 -13.62
C SER A 196 -14.03 4.79 -13.57
N GLU A 197 -13.34 3.83 -12.99
CA GLU A 197 -11.89 3.78 -12.87
C GLU A 197 -11.37 2.41 -13.30
N GLU A 198 -10.08 2.35 -13.59
CA GLU A 198 -9.38 1.11 -13.86
C GLU A 198 -8.13 1.05 -12.97
N HIS A 199 -7.92 -0.10 -12.34
CA HIS A 199 -6.77 -0.37 -11.49
C HIS A 199 -6.04 -1.61 -12.02
N ILE A 200 -4.71 -1.56 -12.01
CA ILE A 200 -3.87 -2.66 -12.45
C ILE A 200 -2.98 -3.10 -11.31
N GLU A 201 -3.04 -4.39 -10.98
CA GLU A 201 -2.15 -5.01 -10.01
C GLU A 201 -1.30 -6.09 -10.68
N TYR A 202 0.01 -5.90 -10.67
CA TYR A 202 0.97 -6.81 -11.26
C TYR A 202 1.23 -8.01 -10.34
N ALA A 203 1.22 -9.20 -10.91
CA ALA A 203 1.41 -10.47 -10.19
C ALA A 203 2.90 -10.75 -9.96
N HIS A 204 3.51 -10.04 -9.01
CA HIS A 204 4.92 -10.21 -8.66
C HIS A 204 5.16 -11.50 -7.87
N THR A 205 6.13 -12.30 -8.30
CA THR A 205 6.53 -13.48 -7.53
C THR A 205 7.52 -13.12 -6.42
N PRO A 206 7.42 -13.77 -5.23
CA PRO A 206 8.37 -13.55 -4.14
C PRO A 206 9.83 -13.78 -4.55
N GLU A 207 10.09 -14.73 -5.45
CA GLU A 207 11.44 -15.05 -5.95
C GLU A 207 12.01 -13.89 -6.76
N LYS A 208 11.21 -13.29 -7.65
CA LYS A 208 11.62 -12.12 -8.45
C LYS A 208 11.90 -10.92 -7.55
N LEU A 209 11.00 -10.65 -6.60
CA LEU A 209 11.15 -9.55 -5.65
C LEU A 209 12.40 -9.74 -4.78
N ARG A 210 12.66 -10.95 -4.28
CA ARG A 210 13.89 -11.28 -3.55
C ARG A 210 15.14 -10.97 -4.38
N ALA A 211 15.20 -11.44 -5.63
CA ALA A 211 16.35 -11.21 -6.49
C ALA A 211 16.59 -9.71 -6.74
N LEU A 212 15.54 -8.93 -6.96
CA LEU A 212 15.63 -7.48 -7.15
C LEU A 212 16.07 -6.75 -5.89
N LEU A 213 15.56 -7.13 -4.72
CA LEU A 213 15.98 -6.58 -3.43
C LEU A 213 17.48 -6.85 -3.16
N GLU A 214 17.92 -8.09 -3.38
CA GLU A 214 19.34 -8.46 -3.22
C GLU A 214 20.23 -7.69 -4.19
N ALA A 215 19.79 -7.50 -5.44
CA ALA A 215 20.52 -6.69 -6.43
C ALA A 215 20.58 -5.20 -6.05
N ALA A 216 19.57 -4.67 -5.36
CA ALA A 216 19.55 -3.31 -4.84
C ALA A 216 20.37 -3.12 -3.56
N GLY A 217 20.92 -4.20 -2.96
CA GLY A 217 21.79 -4.14 -1.77
C GLY A 217 21.08 -4.52 -0.46
N PHE A 218 19.83 -4.94 -0.49
CA PHE A 218 19.17 -5.49 0.68
C PHE A 218 19.69 -6.90 1.00
N GLY A 219 19.61 -7.27 2.27
CA GLY A 219 19.90 -8.62 2.74
C GLY A 219 18.83 -9.13 3.67
N SER A 220 19.02 -10.34 4.20
CA SER A 220 18.07 -10.98 5.12
C SER A 220 16.62 -10.97 4.59
N VAL A 221 16.47 -11.16 3.27
CA VAL A 221 15.14 -11.13 2.64
C VAL A 221 14.36 -12.36 3.08
N ALA A 222 13.26 -12.15 3.80
CA ALA A 222 12.38 -13.20 4.30
C ALA A 222 10.97 -13.04 3.70
N VAL A 223 10.37 -14.17 3.33
CA VAL A 223 8.97 -14.27 2.87
C VAL A 223 8.14 -14.81 4.02
N ARG A 224 7.05 -14.16 4.33
CA ARG A 224 6.18 -14.44 5.48
C ARG A 224 4.76 -14.68 5.01
N HIS A 225 4.13 -15.71 5.56
CA HIS A 225 2.74 -16.06 5.29
C HIS A 225 1.84 -15.90 6.52
N ASP A 226 2.38 -15.37 7.62
CA ASP A 226 1.66 -15.06 8.85
C ASP A 226 0.99 -13.68 8.77
N CYS A 227 0.07 -13.54 7.83
CA CYS A 227 -0.65 -12.29 7.57
C CYS A 227 -1.50 -11.85 8.78
N PRO A 228 -1.53 -10.55 9.12
CA PRO A 228 -2.40 -10.00 10.17
C PRO A 228 -3.88 -10.34 10.05
N GLN A 229 -4.38 -10.54 8.84
CA GLN A 229 -5.78 -10.87 8.56
C GLN A 229 -6.06 -12.38 8.46
N GLY A 230 -5.01 -13.23 8.48
CA GLY A 230 -5.19 -14.64 8.11
C GLY A 230 -5.57 -14.85 6.65
N ASP A 231 -5.32 -13.85 5.80
CA ASP A 231 -5.59 -13.87 4.36
C ASP A 231 -4.54 -14.70 3.63
N ALA A 232 -4.92 -15.88 3.18
CA ALA A 232 -4.02 -16.83 2.49
C ALA A 232 -3.48 -16.29 1.14
N GLY A 233 -4.14 -15.28 0.57
CA GLY A 233 -3.72 -14.63 -0.67
C GLY A 233 -2.67 -13.53 -0.49
N ARG A 234 -2.28 -13.19 0.75
CA ARG A 234 -1.35 -12.10 1.06
C ARG A 234 -0.01 -12.65 1.56
N ILE A 235 1.06 -12.11 1.02
CA ILE A 235 2.44 -12.50 1.34
C ILE A 235 3.18 -11.24 1.81
N PHE A 236 3.81 -11.31 3.00
CA PHE A 236 4.71 -10.26 3.46
C PHE A 236 6.16 -10.55 3.09
N ILE A 237 6.89 -9.51 2.73
CA ILE A 237 8.32 -9.56 2.47
C ILE A 237 9.00 -8.57 3.39
N THR A 238 10.01 -9.06 4.10
CA THR A 238 10.88 -8.24 4.95
C THR A 238 12.30 -8.27 4.38
N ALA A 239 12.96 -7.13 4.34
CA ALA A 239 14.33 -7.02 3.87
C ALA A 239 15.10 -6.01 4.73
N LYS A 240 16.40 -6.24 4.94
CA LYS A 240 17.26 -5.37 5.74
C LYS A 240 18.29 -4.68 4.85
N ARG A 241 18.41 -3.35 4.95
CA ARG A 241 19.48 -2.63 4.28
C ARG A 241 20.82 -3.02 4.90
N LYS A 242 21.74 -3.51 4.08
CA LYS A 242 23.14 -3.80 4.46
C LYS A 242 23.98 -2.53 4.50
#